data_eda948f4f11cf3b0418b47c6b238cf60
#
_entry.id   eda948f4f11cf3b0418b47c6b238cf60
#
_cell.length_a   1.000
_cell.length_b   1.000
_cell.length_c   1.000
_cell.angle_alpha   90.00
_cell.angle_beta   90.00
_cell.angle_gamma   90.00
#
_symmetry.space_group_name_H-M   'P 1'
#
loop_
_entity.id
_entity.type
_entity.pdbx_description
1 polymer ?
#
loop_
_entity_poly.entity_id
_entity_poly.type
_entity_poly.pdbx_seq_one_letter_code
_entity_poly.pdbx_strand_id
1 'polypeptide(L)'
;MRHRFVVPSALVLVALLSAGPGQAYNGGPMRNVTDLTPTCAGCHSSVGKEQLRLEPDTLAASMLVENRHYEPIEEGTGPYKDMSPADRQKLLADVKLMDQSASATLSAPPTLKPGQEAQITATVRGGHGVVGVWVMESDLRLQGRPISADGWFIVGAPKVWGADGKEQTKWVDGRGAGLKKNLNAVLIFDQKADLAARKFPEGKVTWTVQAPHAPGTYTLAVAFHYGTEKASSVGTVTTVAGAILPKGGPGGPSGHILFSKPITVTVR
;
A
#
# COMPACT_ATOMS: atom_id res chain seq x y z
N MET A 1 20.33 -62.18 28.32
CA MET A 1 19.44 -61.01 28.61
C MET A 1 19.69 -59.96 27.49
N ARG A 2 18.75 -59.77 26.60
CA ARG A 2 18.85 -58.81 25.50
C ARG A 2 17.89 -57.65 25.83
N HIS A 3 18.43 -56.49 26.19
CA HIS A 3 17.65 -55.27 26.38
C HIS A 3 17.30 -54.65 25.02
N ARG A 4 16.00 -54.61 24.72
CA ARG A 4 15.43 -53.87 23.56
C ARG A 4 15.23 -52.42 24.02
N PHE A 5 16.00 -51.51 23.45
CA PHE A 5 15.69 -50.08 23.54
C PHE A 5 14.53 -49.75 22.63
N VAL A 6 13.44 -49.30 23.24
CA VAL A 6 12.30 -48.72 22.50
C VAL A 6 12.62 -47.21 22.40
N VAL A 7 12.82 -46.77 21.16
CA VAL A 7 12.96 -45.31 20.85
C VAL A 7 11.57 -44.76 20.70
N PRO A 8 11.15 -43.76 21.50
CA PRO A 8 9.86 -43.11 21.25
C PRO A 8 9.97 -42.23 20.01
N SER A 9 9.13 -42.53 19.01
CA SER A 9 8.94 -41.68 17.83
C SER A 9 8.33 -40.36 18.27
N ALA A 10 9.14 -39.31 18.32
CA ALA A 10 8.65 -37.96 18.48
C ALA A 10 7.86 -37.57 17.22
N LEU A 11 6.56 -37.47 17.34
CA LEU A 11 5.69 -36.86 16.35
C LEU A 11 6.05 -35.36 16.26
N VAL A 12 6.80 -34.98 15.27
CA VAL A 12 6.99 -33.56 14.92
C VAL A 12 5.71 -33.08 14.28
N LEU A 13 4.89 -32.44 15.05
CA LEU A 13 3.70 -31.71 14.58
C LEU A 13 4.22 -30.48 13.84
N VAL A 14 4.43 -30.60 12.53
CA VAL A 14 4.65 -29.47 11.64
C VAL A 14 3.34 -28.68 11.59
N ALA A 15 3.22 -27.67 12.44
CA ALA A 15 2.21 -26.64 12.28
C ALA A 15 2.48 -25.95 10.94
N LEU A 16 1.79 -26.37 9.91
CA LEU A 16 1.60 -25.61 8.68
C LEU A 16 0.89 -24.33 9.10
N LEU A 17 1.67 -23.31 9.42
CA LEU A 17 1.22 -21.93 9.39
C LEU A 17 0.72 -21.71 7.96
N SER A 18 -0.57 -21.91 7.74
CA SER A 18 -1.27 -21.41 6.58
C SER A 18 -1.08 -19.91 6.60
N ALA A 19 -0.03 -19.44 5.92
CA ALA A 19 0.05 -18.07 5.49
C ALA A 19 -1.22 -17.86 4.68
N GLY A 20 -2.23 -17.23 5.30
CA GLY A 20 -3.40 -16.79 4.59
C GLY A 20 -2.92 -15.99 3.40
N PRO A 21 -3.58 -16.12 2.22
CA PRO A 21 -3.16 -15.42 1.01
C PRO A 21 -2.94 -13.96 1.34
N GLY A 22 -1.74 -13.45 1.04
CA GLY A 22 -1.34 -12.09 1.33
C GLY A 22 -2.37 -11.14 0.73
N GLN A 23 -3.20 -10.56 1.57
CA GLN A 23 -4.28 -9.66 1.15
C GLN A 23 -3.65 -8.29 0.92
N ALA A 24 -3.06 -8.08 -0.26
CA ALA A 24 -2.39 -6.82 -0.56
C ALA A 24 -3.35 -5.62 -0.42
N TYR A 25 -4.66 -5.78 -0.70
CA TYR A 25 -5.64 -4.69 -0.56
C TYR A 25 -7.08 -5.17 -0.26
N ASN A 26 -7.30 -6.42 0.00
CA ASN A 26 -8.62 -6.93 0.37
C ASN A 26 -8.96 -6.77 1.87
N GLY A 27 -8.07 -6.20 2.61
CA GLY A 27 -8.17 -5.90 4.05
C GLY A 27 -6.98 -5.08 4.52
N GLY A 28 -6.11 -4.71 3.59
CA GLY A 28 -4.88 -3.95 3.82
C GLY A 28 -3.72 -4.80 4.34
N PRO A 29 -2.56 -4.16 4.60
CA PRO A 29 -1.41 -4.84 5.16
C PRO A 29 -1.73 -5.47 6.51
N MET A 30 -1.01 -6.52 6.85
CA MET A 30 -1.20 -7.22 8.13
C MET A 30 -1.10 -6.27 9.31
N ARG A 31 -1.84 -6.54 10.38
CA ARG A 31 -1.92 -5.67 11.58
C ARG A 31 -0.59 -5.36 12.25
N ASN A 32 0.44 -6.15 12.01
CA ASN A 32 1.79 -5.97 12.55
C ASN A 32 2.72 -5.20 11.62
N VAL A 33 2.30 -4.83 10.41
CA VAL A 33 3.10 -4.00 9.52
C VAL A 33 3.00 -2.55 9.97
N THR A 34 4.13 -1.96 10.36
CA THR A 34 4.24 -0.57 10.80
C THR A 34 4.90 0.32 9.76
N ASP A 35 5.65 -0.27 8.85
CA ASP A 35 6.43 0.40 7.82
C ASP A 35 6.11 -0.16 6.44
N LEU A 36 6.40 0.63 5.39
CA LEU A 36 6.32 0.17 4.02
C LEU A 36 7.42 -0.87 3.78
N THR A 37 7.01 -2.05 3.34
CA THR A 37 7.97 -3.04 2.89
C THR A 37 8.41 -2.73 1.46
N PRO A 38 9.72 -2.73 1.17
CA PRO A 38 10.27 -2.41 -0.15
C PRO A 38 9.66 -3.21 -1.30
N THR A 39 9.35 -4.47 -1.04
CA THR A 39 8.85 -5.42 -2.03
C THR A 39 7.45 -5.10 -2.58
N CYS A 40 6.63 -4.35 -1.86
CA CYS A 40 5.26 -4.04 -2.29
C CYS A 40 5.26 -3.18 -3.57
N ALA A 41 6.07 -2.13 -3.60
CA ALA A 41 6.13 -1.22 -4.74
C ALA A 41 6.71 -1.89 -6.00
N GLY A 42 7.64 -2.84 -5.84
CA GLY A 42 8.20 -3.60 -6.95
C GLY A 42 7.18 -4.44 -7.72
N CYS A 43 6.09 -4.88 -7.04
CA CYS A 43 5.04 -5.67 -7.67
C CYS A 43 3.79 -4.87 -8.04
N HIS A 44 3.53 -3.76 -7.34
CA HIS A 44 2.28 -3.00 -7.42
C HIS A 44 2.51 -1.54 -7.83
N SER A 45 3.66 -1.22 -8.42
CA SER A 45 3.95 0.15 -8.85
C SER A 45 3.08 0.56 -10.05
N SER A 46 2.54 1.77 -9.99
CA SER A 46 1.92 2.46 -11.12
C SER A 46 2.80 3.60 -11.66
N VAL A 47 4.07 3.63 -11.25
CA VAL A 47 5.01 4.66 -11.65
C VAL A 47 5.60 4.40 -13.04
N GLY A 48 6.03 5.45 -13.72
CA GLY A 48 6.68 5.34 -15.00
C GLY A 48 8.13 4.82 -14.92
N LYS A 49 8.67 4.42 -16.08
CA LYS A 49 10.00 3.84 -16.22
C LYS A 49 11.11 4.72 -15.62
N GLU A 50 10.99 6.03 -15.75
CA GLU A 50 11.93 7.02 -15.20
C GLU A 50 12.02 6.97 -13.67
N GLN A 51 11.02 6.41 -13.03
CA GLN A 51 10.98 6.22 -11.58
C GLN A 51 11.61 4.91 -11.11
N LEU A 52 12.04 4.04 -12.00
CA LEU A 52 12.67 2.74 -11.72
C LEU A 52 14.22 2.78 -11.86
N ARG A 53 14.82 3.90 -11.57
CA ARG A 53 16.24 4.22 -11.88
C ARG A 53 17.30 3.29 -11.29
N LEU A 54 16.95 2.54 -10.28
CA LEU A 54 17.89 1.61 -9.63
C LEU A 54 17.86 0.21 -10.26
N GLU A 55 16.92 -0.04 -11.18
CA GLU A 55 16.70 -1.34 -11.77
C GLU A 55 17.25 -1.41 -13.19
N PRO A 56 17.78 -2.56 -13.62
CA PRO A 56 18.11 -2.79 -15.03
C PRO A 56 16.87 -2.58 -15.91
N ASP A 57 17.05 -2.13 -17.13
CA ASP A 57 15.94 -1.81 -18.04
C ASP A 57 14.96 -2.97 -18.24
N THR A 58 15.45 -4.21 -18.34
CA THR A 58 14.61 -5.40 -18.50
C THR A 58 13.74 -5.65 -17.27
N LEU A 59 14.28 -5.50 -16.07
CA LEU A 59 13.54 -5.66 -14.82
C LEU A 59 12.59 -4.49 -14.61
N ALA A 60 13.05 -3.26 -14.89
CA ALA A 60 12.20 -2.08 -14.85
C ALA A 60 10.98 -2.22 -15.76
N ALA A 61 11.17 -2.69 -16.99
CA ALA A 61 10.06 -2.94 -17.92
C ALA A 61 9.07 -3.96 -17.36
N SER A 62 9.54 -5.02 -16.71
CA SER A 62 8.67 -6.04 -16.10
C SER A 62 7.89 -5.54 -14.89
N MET A 63 8.29 -4.41 -14.29
CA MET A 63 7.65 -3.80 -13.12
C MET A 63 6.66 -2.68 -13.48
N LEU A 64 6.62 -2.25 -14.74
CA LEU A 64 5.67 -1.24 -15.19
C LEU A 64 4.23 -1.76 -15.10
N VAL A 65 3.32 -0.88 -14.76
CA VAL A 65 1.88 -1.21 -14.67
C VAL A 65 1.34 -1.74 -15.99
N GLU A 66 1.82 -1.23 -17.12
CA GLU A 66 1.47 -1.71 -18.45
C GLU A 66 1.72 -3.20 -18.59
N ASN A 67 2.92 -3.66 -18.28
CA ASN A 67 3.34 -5.04 -18.50
C ASN A 67 2.81 -5.99 -17.41
N ARG A 68 2.65 -5.50 -16.19
CA ARG A 68 2.20 -6.34 -15.06
C ARG A 68 0.70 -6.43 -14.93
N HIS A 69 -0.03 -5.41 -15.37
CA HIS A 69 -1.46 -5.35 -15.12
C HIS A 69 -2.28 -5.11 -16.39
N TYR A 70 -1.95 -4.10 -17.19
CA TYR A 70 -2.76 -3.77 -18.36
C TYR A 70 -2.67 -4.84 -19.45
N GLU A 71 -1.47 -5.23 -19.82
CA GLU A 71 -1.23 -6.27 -20.83
C GLU A 71 -1.87 -7.61 -20.45
N PRO A 72 -1.72 -8.17 -19.22
CA PRO A 72 -2.44 -9.37 -18.80
C PRO A 72 -3.96 -9.28 -18.89
N ILE A 73 -4.57 -8.11 -18.62
CA ILE A 73 -6.00 -7.91 -18.80
C ILE A 73 -6.35 -7.94 -20.30
N GLU A 74 -5.61 -7.21 -21.13
CA GLU A 74 -5.84 -7.08 -22.55
C GLU A 74 -5.73 -8.43 -23.28
N GLU A 75 -4.66 -9.17 -23.01
CA GLU A 75 -4.41 -10.49 -23.57
C GLU A 75 -5.32 -11.58 -23.01
N GLY A 76 -5.86 -11.41 -21.81
CA GLY A 76 -6.63 -12.43 -21.11
C GLY A 76 -5.74 -13.54 -20.57
N THR A 77 -4.61 -13.17 -20.00
CA THR A 77 -3.68 -14.10 -19.36
C THR A 77 -3.86 -14.16 -17.84
N GLY A 78 -3.29 -15.16 -17.20
CA GLY A 78 -3.34 -15.32 -15.75
C GLY A 78 -4.77 -15.31 -15.19
N PRO A 79 -5.10 -14.44 -14.22
CA PRO A 79 -6.42 -14.41 -13.59
C PRO A 79 -7.54 -13.88 -14.51
N TYR A 80 -7.21 -13.38 -15.69
CA TYR A 80 -8.16 -12.79 -16.66
C TYR A 80 -8.53 -13.73 -17.82
N LYS A 81 -7.98 -14.96 -17.85
CA LYS A 81 -8.13 -15.93 -18.93
C LYS A 81 -9.58 -16.32 -19.23
N ASP A 82 -10.44 -16.33 -18.22
CA ASP A 82 -11.85 -16.73 -18.34
C ASP A 82 -12.78 -15.55 -18.58
N MET A 83 -12.24 -14.34 -18.81
CA MET A 83 -13.04 -13.15 -19.13
C MET A 83 -13.33 -13.06 -20.61
N SER A 84 -14.55 -12.62 -20.95
CA SER A 84 -14.87 -12.27 -22.34
C SER A 84 -14.01 -11.10 -22.83
N PRO A 85 -13.75 -10.96 -24.15
CA PRO A 85 -13.04 -9.81 -24.70
C PRO A 85 -13.67 -8.47 -24.30
N ALA A 86 -15.00 -8.39 -24.28
CA ALA A 86 -15.73 -7.17 -23.89
C ALA A 86 -15.51 -6.82 -22.41
N ASP A 87 -15.55 -7.83 -21.51
CA ASP A 87 -15.30 -7.61 -20.09
C ASP A 87 -13.84 -7.19 -19.84
N ARG A 88 -12.88 -7.75 -20.59
CA ARG A 88 -11.47 -7.35 -20.49
C ARG A 88 -11.27 -5.90 -20.89
N GLN A 89 -11.86 -5.49 -22.02
CA GLN A 89 -11.80 -4.08 -22.46
C GLN A 89 -12.42 -3.14 -21.42
N LYS A 90 -13.57 -3.51 -20.87
CA LYS A 90 -14.19 -2.74 -19.80
C LYS A 90 -13.33 -2.68 -18.57
N LEU A 91 -12.80 -3.81 -18.10
CA LEU A 91 -11.93 -3.86 -16.93
C LEU A 91 -10.69 -3.00 -17.12
N LEU A 92 -10.03 -3.10 -18.28
CA LEU A 92 -8.84 -2.32 -18.61
C LEU A 92 -9.14 -0.81 -18.59
N ALA A 93 -10.26 -0.40 -19.16
CA ALA A 93 -10.69 1.00 -19.14
C ALA A 93 -10.95 1.49 -17.71
N ASP A 94 -11.62 0.67 -16.87
CA ASP A 94 -11.93 0.99 -15.49
C ASP A 94 -10.65 1.10 -14.63
N VAL A 95 -9.69 0.19 -14.81
CA VAL A 95 -8.39 0.20 -14.10
C VAL A 95 -7.58 1.42 -14.50
N LYS A 96 -7.47 1.72 -15.81
CA LYS A 96 -6.78 2.93 -16.31
C LYS A 96 -7.42 4.21 -15.78
N LEU A 97 -8.75 4.26 -15.71
CA LEU A 97 -9.47 5.41 -15.14
C LEU A 97 -9.16 5.59 -13.64
N MET A 98 -9.06 4.48 -12.90
CA MET A 98 -8.67 4.52 -11.49
C MET A 98 -7.26 5.09 -11.33
N ASP A 99 -6.30 4.62 -12.12
CA ASP A 99 -4.91 5.09 -12.08
C ASP A 99 -4.78 6.57 -12.43
N GLN A 100 -5.45 7.02 -13.49
CA GLN A 100 -5.46 8.42 -13.91
C GLN A 100 -6.07 9.36 -12.86
N SER A 101 -6.93 8.81 -12.01
CA SER A 101 -7.65 9.58 -10.98
C SER A 101 -6.99 9.50 -9.61
N ALA A 102 -6.05 8.58 -9.44
CA ALA A 102 -5.32 8.43 -8.19
C ALA A 102 -4.26 9.53 -8.03
N SER A 103 -4.15 10.06 -6.83
CA SER A 103 -3.13 11.05 -6.48
C SER A 103 -2.77 11.02 -5.01
N ALA A 104 -1.57 11.47 -4.70
CA ALA A 104 -1.11 11.67 -3.33
C ALA A 104 -0.29 12.96 -3.25
N THR A 105 -0.49 13.69 -2.18
CA THR A 105 0.29 14.89 -1.83
C THR A 105 0.72 14.83 -0.38
N LEU A 106 1.86 15.44 -0.07
CA LEU A 106 2.35 15.60 1.28
C LEU A 106 2.61 17.07 1.55
N SER A 107 2.24 17.53 2.74
CA SER A 107 2.52 18.89 3.22
C SER A 107 3.19 18.83 4.59
N ALA A 108 4.16 19.73 4.82
CA ALA A 108 4.83 19.93 6.09
C ALA A 108 5.31 21.38 6.17
N PRO A 109 5.65 21.91 7.37
CA PRO A 109 6.37 23.15 7.49
C PRO A 109 7.73 23.06 6.76
N PRO A 110 8.11 24.06 5.96
CA PRO A 110 9.35 23.99 5.16
C PRO A 110 10.62 24.08 6.01
N THR A 111 10.50 24.62 7.23
CA THR A 111 11.63 24.79 8.16
C THR A 111 11.19 24.43 9.58
N LEU A 112 12.04 23.68 10.28
CA LEU A 112 11.84 23.27 11.68
C LEU A 112 13.13 23.47 12.47
N LYS A 113 13.02 23.61 13.78
CA LYS A 113 14.16 23.52 14.70
C LYS A 113 14.51 22.05 14.97
N PRO A 114 15.77 21.73 15.31
CA PRO A 114 16.15 20.40 15.81
C PRO A 114 15.24 19.95 16.96
N GLY A 115 14.67 18.75 16.84
CA GLY A 115 13.76 18.17 17.83
C GLY A 115 12.36 18.83 17.91
N GLN A 116 12.04 19.79 17.07
CA GLN A 116 10.74 20.45 17.07
C GLN A 116 9.63 19.49 16.64
N GLU A 117 8.50 19.53 17.36
CA GLU A 117 7.30 18.83 16.92
C GLU A 117 6.57 19.65 15.85
N ALA A 118 6.05 18.95 14.86
CA ALA A 118 5.28 19.51 13.76
C ALA A 118 4.25 18.50 13.23
N GLN A 119 3.28 18.99 12.48
CA GLN A 119 2.35 18.14 11.75
C GLN A 119 2.77 18.02 10.29
N ILE A 120 2.74 16.79 9.79
CA ILE A 120 2.83 16.48 8.36
C ILE A 120 1.52 15.82 7.94
N THR A 121 1.00 16.23 6.79
CA THR A 121 -0.32 15.78 6.32
C THR A 121 -0.23 15.26 4.91
N ALA A 122 -0.67 14.00 4.74
CA ALA A 122 -0.91 13.40 3.43
C ALA A 122 -2.38 13.57 3.05
N THR A 123 -2.63 13.95 1.80
CA THR A 123 -3.96 13.87 1.18
C THR A 123 -3.85 12.92 -0.01
N VAL A 124 -4.75 11.96 -0.07
CA VAL A 124 -4.81 10.95 -1.12
C VAL A 124 -6.17 10.94 -1.78
N ARG A 125 -6.21 10.63 -3.06
CA ARG A 125 -7.46 10.54 -3.84
C ARG A 125 -7.45 9.30 -4.68
N GLY A 126 -8.58 8.60 -4.76
CA GLY A 126 -8.76 7.39 -5.56
C GLY A 126 -8.81 6.12 -4.73
N GLY A 127 -8.77 4.99 -5.42
CA GLY A 127 -8.88 3.67 -4.82
C GLY A 127 -10.31 3.25 -4.47
N HIS A 128 -10.47 1.96 -4.16
CA HIS A 128 -11.75 1.39 -3.74
C HIS A 128 -11.54 0.34 -2.65
N GLY A 129 -12.36 0.38 -1.60
CA GLY A 129 -12.28 -0.52 -0.45
C GLY A 129 -11.36 0.01 0.63
N VAL A 130 -10.25 -0.65 0.87
CA VAL A 130 -9.23 -0.23 1.82
C VAL A 130 -8.03 0.29 1.04
N VAL A 131 -7.52 1.45 1.44
CA VAL A 131 -6.30 2.03 0.86
C VAL A 131 -5.25 2.21 1.95
N GLY A 132 -3.99 2.18 1.55
CA GLY A 132 -2.86 2.37 2.45
C GLY A 132 -2.11 3.66 2.16
N VAL A 133 -1.67 4.33 3.21
CA VAL A 133 -0.90 5.57 3.13
C VAL A 133 0.35 5.44 3.99
N TRP A 134 1.52 5.68 3.41
CA TRP A 134 2.81 5.60 4.10
C TRP A 134 3.57 6.89 3.95
N VAL A 135 3.97 7.46 5.07
CA VAL A 135 4.98 8.51 5.06
C VAL A 135 6.36 7.86 5.06
N MET A 136 7.24 8.34 4.20
CA MET A 136 8.53 7.71 3.95
C MET A 136 9.59 8.74 3.58
N GLU A 137 10.82 8.33 3.71
CA GLU A 137 11.95 9.01 3.10
C GLU A 137 11.91 8.76 1.58
N SER A 138 12.21 9.76 0.77
CA SER A 138 11.92 9.75 -0.67
C SER A 138 13.06 9.31 -1.56
N ASP A 139 14.18 8.89 -0.99
CA ASP A 139 15.39 8.62 -1.78
C ASP A 139 15.31 7.34 -2.61
N LEU A 140 14.43 6.44 -2.20
CA LEU A 140 14.24 5.13 -2.82
C LEU A 140 12.83 5.00 -3.39
N ARG A 141 12.71 4.91 -4.68
CA ARG A 141 11.48 4.94 -5.42
C ARG A 141 10.57 3.76 -5.30
N LEU A 142 11.13 2.56 -5.34
CA LEU A 142 10.42 1.31 -5.15
C LEU A 142 10.54 0.82 -3.71
N GLN A 143 11.44 1.42 -2.94
CA GLN A 143 11.82 1.00 -1.61
C GLN A 143 11.79 2.20 -0.68
N GLY A 144 10.59 2.56 -0.22
CA GLY A 144 10.47 3.59 0.80
C GLY A 144 11.07 3.12 2.12
N ARG A 145 11.95 3.94 2.70
CA ARG A 145 12.39 3.73 4.08
C ARG A 145 11.47 4.48 5.03
N PRO A 146 11.24 3.95 6.24
CA PRO A 146 10.53 4.70 7.26
C PRO A 146 11.28 5.99 7.58
N ILE A 147 10.56 7.07 7.87
CA ILE A 147 11.18 8.38 8.17
C ILE A 147 12.08 8.34 9.40
N SER A 148 11.89 7.36 10.27
CA SER A 148 12.78 7.12 11.43
C SER A 148 14.23 6.80 11.03
N ALA A 149 14.46 6.32 9.80
CA ALA A 149 15.82 6.08 9.30
C ALA A 149 16.66 7.36 9.20
N ASP A 150 16.00 8.51 9.03
CA ASP A 150 16.62 9.83 8.96
C ASP A 150 16.47 10.63 10.27
N GLY A 151 16.11 9.97 11.34
CA GLY A 151 16.03 10.57 12.68
C GLY A 151 14.71 11.28 13.00
N TRP A 152 13.69 11.17 12.14
CA TRP A 152 12.35 11.58 12.48
C TRP A 152 11.70 10.61 13.47
N PHE A 153 10.86 11.12 14.35
CA PHE A 153 10.08 10.30 15.26
C PHE A 153 8.59 10.64 15.14
N ILE A 154 7.72 9.64 15.00
CA ILE A 154 6.28 9.83 14.97
C ILE A 154 5.75 9.83 16.41
N VAL A 155 5.19 10.96 16.83
CA VAL A 155 4.66 11.18 18.17
C VAL A 155 3.20 10.74 18.23
N GLY A 156 2.94 9.68 18.98
CA GLY A 156 1.59 9.14 19.14
C GLY A 156 1.04 8.44 17.90
N ALA A 157 -0.26 8.29 17.87
CA ALA A 157 -0.96 7.67 16.75
C ALA A 157 -1.30 8.72 15.66
N PRO A 158 -1.17 8.40 14.38
CA PRO A 158 -1.63 9.28 13.31
C PRO A 158 -3.15 9.43 13.34
N LYS A 159 -3.63 10.59 12.94
CA LYS A 159 -5.05 10.87 12.73
C LYS A 159 -5.41 10.58 11.28
N VAL A 160 -6.50 9.87 11.08
CA VAL A 160 -6.94 9.39 9.77
C VAL A 160 -8.37 9.84 9.50
N TRP A 161 -8.64 10.40 8.32
CA TRP A 161 -9.99 10.78 7.90
C TRP A 161 -10.36 10.03 6.61
N GLY A 162 -11.55 9.47 6.60
CA GLY A 162 -12.14 8.82 5.43
C GLY A 162 -12.76 9.81 4.44
N ALA A 163 -13.32 9.26 3.36
CA ALA A 163 -13.96 10.03 2.29
C ALA A 163 -15.21 10.80 2.75
N ASP A 164 -15.81 10.42 3.85
CA ASP A 164 -16.93 11.13 4.49
C ASP A 164 -16.49 12.30 5.39
N GLY A 165 -15.19 12.58 5.44
CA GLY A 165 -14.60 13.61 6.28
C GLY A 165 -14.56 13.27 7.78
N LYS A 166 -14.94 12.06 8.18
CA LYS A 166 -14.92 11.63 9.58
C LYS A 166 -13.59 10.96 9.93
N GLU A 167 -13.19 11.15 11.18
CA GLU A 167 -12.02 10.48 11.73
C GLU A 167 -12.26 8.97 11.86
N GLN A 168 -11.26 8.20 11.47
CA GLN A 168 -11.27 6.73 11.55
C GLN A 168 -10.19 6.26 12.53
N THR A 169 -10.59 5.52 13.55
CA THR A 169 -9.67 4.92 14.55
C THR A 169 -9.46 3.43 14.34
N LYS A 170 -10.30 2.80 13.52
CA LYS A 170 -10.37 1.34 13.32
C LYS A 170 -9.01 0.67 13.08
N TRP A 171 -8.15 1.29 12.27
CA TRP A 171 -6.81 0.75 12.02
C TRP A 171 -5.95 0.79 13.29
N VAL A 172 -5.88 1.94 13.92
CA VAL A 172 -5.06 2.15 15.13
C VAL A 172 -5.57 1.31 16.29
N ASP A 173 -6.89 1.27 16.48
CA ASP A 173 -7.52 0.50 17.56
C ASP A 173 -7.31 -1.00 17.40
N GLY A 174 -7.34 -1.49 16.16
CA GLY A 174 -7.08 -2.90 15.84
C GLY A 174 -5.64 -3.37 16.06
N ARG A 175 -4.71 -2.47 16.41
CA ARG A 175 -3.29 -2.80 16.64
C ARG A 175 -3.03 -3.12 18.09
N GLY A 176 -2.14 -4.08 18.35
CA GLY A 176 -1.64 -4.36 19.69
C GLY A 176 -0.97 -3.13 20.31
N ALA A 177 -1.01 -3.00 21.63
CA ALA A 177 -0.51 -1.82 22.35
C ALA A 177 0.93 -1.45 22.00
N GLY A 178 1.82 -2.45 21.85
CA GLY A 178 3.22 -2.24 21.46
C GLY A 178 3.43 -1.81 20.00
N LEU A 179 2.38 -1.92 19.16
CA LEU A 179 2.44 -1.64 17.73
C LEU A 179 1.74 -0.32 17.35
N LYS A 180 1.40 0.51 18.33
CA LYS A 180 0.77 1.82 18.12
C LYS A 180 1.77 2.98 18.04
N LYS A 181 3.06 2.69 18.19
CA LYS A 181 4.13 3.69 18.17
C LYS A 181 4.81 3.72 16.80
N ASN A 182 5.24 4.91 16.41
CA ASN A 182 6.03 5.14 15.20
C ASN A 182 5.38 4.58 13.92
N LEU A 183 4.08 4.81 13.77
CA LEU A 183 3.28 4.28 12.66
C LEU A 183 3.50 5.09 11.39
N ASN A 184 4.42 4.66 10.54
CA ASN A 184 4.61 5.22 9.20
C ASN A 184 3.46 4.84 8.27
N ALA A 185 2.90 3.64 8.44
CA ALA A 185 1.83 3.08 7.63
C ALA A 185 0.48 3.18 8.32
N VAL A 186 -0.54 3.60 7.59
CA VAL A 186 -1.94 3.59 8.03
C VAL A 186 -2.87 3.14 6.93
N LEU A 187 -4.04 2.62 7.32
CA LEU A 187 -5.11 2.29 6.40
C LEU A 187 -6.27 3.27 6.55
N ILE A 188 -6.87 3.61 5.41
CA ILE A 188 -8.14 4.30 5.30
C ILE A 188 -9.17 3.30 4.77
N PHE A 189 -10.27 3.15 5.48
CA PHE A 189 -11.34 2.22 5.14
C PHE A 189 -12.45 2.92 4.36
N ASP A 190 -13.32 2.09 3.77
CA ASP A 190 -14.59 2.50 3.18
C ASP A 190 -14.45 3.50 2.02
N GLN A 191 -13.32 3.45 1.31
CA GLN A 191 -13.14 4.23 0.10
C GLN A 191 -14.03 3.67 -1.02
N LYS A 192 -14.86 4.53 -1.62
CA LYS A 192 -15.82 4.12 -2.65
C LYS A 192 -15.67 5.00 -3.88
N ALA A 193 -14.94 4.51 -4.87
CA ALA A 193 -14.94 5.12 -6.19
C ALA A 193 -16.21 4.74 -6.94
N ASP A 194 -16.78 5.71 -7.64
CA ASP A 194 -17.86 5.55 -8.63
C ASP A 194 -17.28 5.88 -10.00
N LEU A 195 -16.94 4.85 -10.74
CA LEU A 195 -16.31 5.00 -12.07
C LEU A 195 -17.27 5.58 -13.09
N ALA A 196 -18.57 5.24 -13.00
CA ALA A 196 -19.58 5.74 -13.92
C ALA A 196 -19.79 7.25 -13.73
N ALA A 197 -19.86 7.72 -12.50
CA ALA A 197 -19.99 9.13 -12.18
C ALA A 197 -18.63 9.87 -12.14
N ARG A 198 -17.51 9.18 -12.35
CA ARG A 198 -16.13 9.70 -12.20
C ARG A 198 -15.89 10.38 -10.86
N LYS A 199 -16.47 9.84 -9.79
CA LYS A 199 -16.28 10.31 -8.44
C LYS A 199 -15.27 9.42 -7.71
N PHE A 200 -14.24 10.04 -7.16
CA PHE A 200 -13.15 9.35 -6.48
C PHE A 200 -13.05 9.85 -5.05
N PRO A 201 -12.95 8.92 -4.08
CA PRO A 201 -12.89 9.29 -2.67
C PRO A 201 -11.59 10.00 -2.36
N GLU A 202 -11.63 10.89 -1.37
CA GLU A 202 -10.45 11.52 -0.80
C GLU A 202 -10.28 11.08 0.65
N GLY A 203 -9.04 10.88 1.06
CA GLY A 203 -8.68 10.57 2.42
C GLY A 203 -7.51 11.42 2.89
N LYS A 204 -7.39 11.58 4.20
CA LYS A 204 -6.34 12.39 4.80
C LYS A 204 -5.71 11.67 5.98
N VAL A 205 -4.40 11.78 6.10
CA VAL A 205 -3.65 11.29 7.26
C VAL A 205 -2.75 12.41 7.77
N THR A 206 -2.80 12.66 9.07
CA THR A 206 -1.90 13.62 9.73
C THR A 206 -1.08 12.90 10.80
N TRP A 207 0.22 12.99 10.68
CA TRP A 207 1.17 12.56 11.69
C TRP A 207 1.67 13.77 12.48
N THR A 208 1.78 13.64 13.79
CA THR A 208 2.64 14.51 14.59
C THR A 208 4.03 13.90 14.59
N VAL A 209 5.01 14.65 14.15
CA VAL A 209 6.40 14.20 14.07
C VAL A 209 7.31 15.09 14.87
N GLN A 210 8.37 14.52 15.43
CA GLN A 210 9.51 15.26 15.96
C GLN A 210 10.59 15.30 14.89
N ALA A 211 11.07 16.49 14.57
CA ALA A 211 12.14 16.68 13.60
C ALA A 211 13.46 16.05 14.09
N PRO A 212 14.35 15.65 13.18
CA PRO A 212 15.69 15.20 13.53
C PRO A 212 16.44 16.22 14.39
N HIS A 213 17.29 15.73 15.28
CA HIS A 213 18.16 16.61 16.07
C HIS A 213 19.35 17.14 15.27
N ALA A 214 19.76 16.45 14.23
CA ALA A 214 20.82 16.91 13.33
C ALA A 214 20.28 17.99 12.38
N PRO A 215 20.91 19.17 12.30
CA PRO A 215 20.60 20.13 11.24
C PRO A 215 20.86 19.53 9.86
N GLY A 216 20.00 19.85 8.90
CA GLY A 216 20.12 19.29 7.56
C GLY A 216 18.90 19.53 6.70
N THR A 217 18.95 19.00 5.49
CA THR A 217 17.86 19.02 4.52
C THR A 217 17.34 17.59 4.38
N TYR A 218 16.05 17.40 4.64
CA TYR A 218 15.40 16.11 4.65
C TYR A 218 14.32 16.07 3.58
N THR A 219 14.21 14.95 2.89
CA THR A 219 13.24 14.75 1.81
C THR A 219 12.21 13.72 2.23
N LEU A 220 10.94 14.09 2.18
CA LEU A 220 9.83 13.23 2.56
C LEU A 220 8.88 13.03 1.38
N ALA A 221 8.26 11.87 1.32
CA ALA A 221 7.22 11.54 0.37
C ALA A 221 6.12 10.69 1.00
N VAL A 222 5.07 10.46 0.26
CA VAL A 222 3.99 9.52 0.59
C VAL A 222 3.92 8.46 -0.48
N ALA A 223 3.85 7.20 -0.07
CA ALA A 223 3.36 6.12 -0.91
C ALA A 223 1.87 5.90 -0.65
N PHE A 224 1.09 5.82 -1.70
CA PHE A 224 -0.34 5.59 -1.68
C PHE A 224 -0.66 4.26 -2.37
N HIS A 225 -1.17 3.32 -1.61
CA HIS A 225 -1.62 2.02 -2.08
C HIS A 225 -3.12 2.02 -2.25
N TYR A 226 -3.62 1.66 -3.43
CA TYR A 226 -5.04 1.69 -3.73
C TYR A 226 -5.47 0.48 -4.57
N GLY A 227 -6.70 0.03 -4.35
CA GLY A 227 -7.31 -1.03 -5.13
C GLY A 227 -7.83 -0.52 -6.47
N THR A 228 -7.79 -1.36 -7.47
CA THR A 228 -8.18 -1.05 -8.86
C THR A 228 -9.45 -1.79 -9.27
N GLU A 229 -9.44 -3.12 -9.34
CA GLU A 229 -10.54 -3.92 -9.89
C GLU A 229 -11.86 -3.85 -9.12
N LYS A 230 -11.80 -3.66 -7.80
CA LYS A 230 -13.02 -3.67 -6.96
C LYS A 230 -14.05 -2.60 -7.32
N ALA A 231 -13.65 -1.54 -7.99
CA ALA A 231 -14.55 -0.50 -8.46
C ALA A 231 -15.24 -0.87 -9.78
N SER A 232 -14.72 -1.84 -10.53
CA SER A 232 -15.28 -2.28 -11.80
C SER A 232 -16.37 -3.33 -11.58
N SER A 233 -17.48 -3.21 -12.31
CA SER A 233 -18.57 -4.20 -12.28
C SER A 233 -18.17 -5.58 -12.78
N VAL A 234 -17.07 -5.68 -13.53
CA VAL A 234 -16.51 -6.94 -14.06
C VAL A 234 -15.17 -7.32 -13.41
N GLY A 235 -14.69 -6.52 -12.46
CA GLY A 235 -13.37 -6.65 -11.87
C GLY A 235 -13.29 -7.57 -10.65
N THR A 236 -14.38 -8.22 -10.24
CA THR A 236 -14.41 -9.06 -9.04
C THR A 236 -14.89 -10.47 -9.32
N VAL A 237 -14.52 -11.37 -8.42
CA VAL A 237 -15.04 -12.73 -8.35
C VAL A 237 -15.62 -12.96 -6.95
N THR A 238 -16.72 -13.70 -6.88
CA THR A 238 -17.27 -14.16 -5.60
C THR A 238 -16.76 -15.57 -5.34
N THR A 239 -16.11 -15.76 -4.18
CA THR A 239 -15.65 -17.09 -3.77
C THR A 239 -16.81 -17.97 -3.35
N VAL A 240 -16.58 -19.28 -3.24
CA VAL A 240 -17.57 -20.24 -2.71
C VAL A 240 -18.05 -19.86 -1.30
N ALA A 241 -17.19 -19.22 -0.50
CA ALA A 241 -17.53 -18.71 0.82
C ALA A 241 -18.25 -17.34 0.79
N GLY A 242 -18.60 -16.80 -0.38
CA GLY A 242 -19.31 -15.54 -0.54
C GLY A 242 -18.41 -14.30 -0.44
N ALA A 243 -17.10 -14.43 -0.31
CA ALA A 243 -16.19 -13.29 -0.28
C ALA A 243 -16.03 -12.71 -1.68
N ILE A 244 -16.09 -11.37 -1.80
CA ILE A 244 -15.85 -10.65 -3.05
C ILE A 244 -14.37 -10.27 -3.12
N LEU A 245 -13.67 -10.86 -4.07
CA LEU A 245 -12.24 -10.64 -4.31
C LEU A 245 -12.01 -9.94 -5.66
N PRO A 246 -10.97 -9.09 -5.79
CA PRO A 246 -10.56 -8.60 -7.11
C PRO A 246 -10.11 -9.75 -8.00
N LYS A 247 -10.36 -9.68 -9.30
CA LYS A 247 -9.95 -10.72 -10.26
C LYS A 247 -8.43 -10.94 -10.29
N GLY A 248 -7.67 -9.88 -10.22
CA GLY A 248 -6.22 -9.96 -10.06
C GLY A 248 -5.76 -10.38 -8.65
N GLY A 249 -6.65 -10.65 -7.75
CA GLY A 249 -6.71 -11.32 -6.47
C GLY A 249 -5.48 -11.34 -5.58
N PRO A 250 -5.49 -12.03 -4.44
CA PRO A 250 -4.31 -12.09 -3.57
C PRO A 250 -3.11 -12.68 -4.32
N GLY A 251 -2.02 -11.93 -4.37
CA GLY A 251 -0.81 -12.33 -5.11
C GLY A 251 -0.85 -12.01 -6.61
N GLY A 252 -1.94 -11.44 -7.12
CA GLY A 252 -2.05 -10.95 -8.48
C GLY A 252 -1.77 -9.44 -8.61
N PRO A 253 -1.90 -8.88 -9.82
CA PRO A 253 -1.54 -7.49 -10.11
C PRO A 253 -2.54 -6.44 -9.60
N SER A 254 -3.67 -6.83 -9.01
CA SER A 254 -4.67 -5.90 -8.48
C SER A 254 -4.11 -5.01 -7.40
N GLY A 255 -4.40 -3.72 -7.52
CA GLY A 255 -3.89 -2.72 -6.59
C GLY A 255 -2.54 -2.18 -7.01
N HIS A 256 -2.44 -0.86 -6.96
CA HIS A 256 -1.24 -0.12 -7.38
C HIS A 256 -0.71 0.75 -6.27
N ILE A 257 0.55 1.16 -6.43
CA ILE A 257 1.23 2.10 -5.54
C ILE A 257 1.70 3.27 -6.38
N LEU A 258 1.34 4.46 -5.97
CA LEU A 258 1.93 5.68 -6.49
C LEU A 258 2.67 6.43 -5.38
N PHE A 259 3.63 7.25 -5.77
CA PHE A 259 4.38 8.11 -4.87
C PHE A 259 4.02 9.58 -5.09
N SER A 260 3.88 10.34 -4.00
CA SER A 260 3.75 11.79 -4.11
C SER A 260 5.03 12.40 -4.69
N LYS A 261 4.93 13.63 -5.17
CA LYS A 261 6.13 14.44 -5.34
C LYS A 261 6.81 14.59 -3.97
N PRO A 262 8.15 14.43 -3.89
CA PRO A 262 8.87 14.68 -2.66
C PRO A 262 8.75 16.14 -2.21
N ILE A 263 8.71 16.35 -0.91
CA ILE A 263 8.85 17.66 -0.29
C ILE A 263 10.17 17.74 0.46
N THR A 264 10.69 18.94 0.61
CA THR A 264 11.93 19.20 1.34
C THR A 264 11.61 19.95 2.62
N VAL A 265 12.19 19.48 3.74
CA VAL A 265 12.11 20.15 5.06
C VAL A 265 13.53 20.46 5.53
N THR A 266 13.81 21.70 5.85
CA THR A 266 15.09 22.14 6.43
C THR A 266 15.01 22.18 7.94
N VAL A 267 15.92 21.46 8.61
CA VAL A 267 16.10 21.51 10.07
C VAL A 267 17.29 22.41 10.38
N ARG A 268 17.07 23.52 11.13
CA ARG A 268 18.11 24.50 11.48
C ARG A 268 17.77 25.29 12.75
#